data_313af3149e66867dfca9bb7d084a639a
#
_entry.id   313af3149e66867dfca9bb7d084a639a
#
_cell.length_a   1.000
_cell.length_b   1.000
_cell.length_c   1.000
_cell.angle_alpha   90.00
_cell.angle_beta   90.00
_cell.angle_gamma   90.00
#
_symmetry.space_group_name_H-M   'P 1'
#
loop_
_entity.id
_entity.type
_entity.pdbx_description
1 polymer ?
#
loop_
_entity_poly.entity_id
_entity_poly.type
_entity_poly.pdbx_seq_one_letter_code
_entity_poly.pdbx_strand_id
1 'polypeptide(L)'
;MSDLFDSGAPLGRVPLAAQLRPATLDDVIGQSAAIAPGSILRRRIAGGALGSVILYGPPGVGKTSIARAVGNMLGKRFRPLHATRSGVADIRKLADEARMVPLLIFVDEVQRFTATQTDDLLAICEEGTADFIGATTGNPYHVLTPALVSRSTILKLEPLSLEDMEQVVRRGIGHLRGEGVEIGLTAGQIRRIAGRSGGDARRALTTLESLAVGHGAQAVTISDAMLDEAYAAAPVNHDRSGDAHYDVVSAFVKSMRGSDPDATLYWLARLIHGGEDPRYIARRIMIHASEDVGLADNTALQTAVAAMQAVEKIGYPEAQIVLAHAALHVARAPKSGSACRGISTAMHHVANNPPAAVPLHLRDAHYKGAASLGHVGYRFPHDDPRGWVEQVYAPIAKGALYQSDARDAATFEKRADDYWHRVTGEEPPRKGRT
;
A
#
# COMPACT_ATOMS: atom_id res chain seq x y z
N MET A 1 12.93 34.94 -29.41
CA MET A 1 11.63 35.11 -28.77
C MET A 1 11.78 34.65 -27.35
N SER A 2 11.82 35.58 -26.42
CA SER A 2 12.04 35.32 -25.00
C SER A 2 10.86 34.54 -24.43
N ASP A 3 11.22 33.51 -23.64
CA ASP A 3 10.32 32.63 -22.91
C ASP A 3 9.30 33.42 -22.08
N LEU A 4 8.03 33.44 -22.50
CA LEU A 4 6.92 34.08 -21.81
C LEU A 4 6.49 33.39 -20.51
N PHE A 5 7.21 32.36 -20.07
CA PHE A 5 6.92 31.56 -18.86
C PHE A 5 7.91 31.72 -17.72
N ASP A 6 8.92 32.58 -17.88
CA ASP A 6 9.98 32.75 -16.86
C ASP A 6 9.87 34.09 -16.09
N SER A 7 8.80 34.86 -16.26
CA SER A 7 8.63 36.19 -15.63
C SER A 7 7.36 36.33 -14.81
N GLY A 8 6.95 35.26 -14.08
CA GLY A 8 5.97 35.34 -13.02
C GLY A 8 6.64 35.10 -11.68
N ALA A 9 7.13 36.13 -10.99
CA ALA A 9 7.40 36.02 -9.56
C ALA A 9 6.12 35.48 -8.89
N PRO A 10 6.17 34.36 -8.14
CA PRO A 10 4.98 33.83 -7.48
C PRO A 10 4.46 34.91 -6.51
N LEU A 11 3.16 35.24 -6.60
CA LEU A 11 2.45 36.14 -5.69
C LEU A 11 2.36 35.62 -4.25
N GLY A 12 3.16 34.57 -3.88
CA GLY A 12 3.22 33.97 -2.55
C GLY A 12 4.66 33.65 -2.17
N ARG A 13 4.92 33.62 -0.87
CA ARG A 13 6.22 33.22 -0.32
C ARG A 13 6.50 31.75 -0.70
N VAL A 14 7.68 31.48 -1.29
CA VAL A 14 8.11 30.11 -1.64
C VAL A 14 8.21 29.30 -0.34
N PRO A 15 7.59 28.09 -0.24
CA PRO A 15 7.66 27.28 0.97
C PRO A 15 9.10 26.97 1.40
N LEU A 16 9.38 26.99 2.70
CA LEU A 16 10.71 26.75 3.27
C LEU A 16 11.31 25.43 2.78
N ALA A 17 10.50 24.38 2.67
CA ALA A 17 10.91 23.09 2.11
C ALA A 17 11.35 23.15 0.65
N ALA A 18 10.92 24.13 -0.11
CA ALA A 18 11.35 24.33 -1.49
C ALA A 18 12.62 25.19 -1.58
N GLN A 19 12.80 26.14 -0.68
CA GLN A 19 13.99 26.98 -0.58
C GLN A 19 15.22 26.18 -0.13
N LEU A 20 15.03 25.21 0.78
CA LEU A 20 16.08 24.36 1.37
C LEU A 20 16.43 23.12 0.53
N ARG A 21 15.99 23.04 -0.73
CA ARG A 21 16.32 21.90 -1.57
C ARG A 21 17.84 21.80 -1.79
N PRO A 22 18.43 20.60 -1.61
CA PRO A 22 19.85 20.37 -1.85
C PRO A 22 20.21 20.64 -3.31
N ALA A 23 21.35 21.29 -3.55
CA ALA A 23 21.88 21.53 -4.88
C ALA A 23 22.63 20.29 -5.42
N THR A 24 23.29 19.54 -4.53
CA THR A 24 24.08 18.34 -4.82
C THR A 24 23.66 17.19 -3.91
N LEU A 25 24.11 15.97 -4.20
CA LEU A 25 23.87 14.82 -3.32
C LEU A 25 24.61 14.93 -1.98
N ASP A 26 25.67 15.75 -1.92
CA ASP A 26 26.42 15.96 -0.67
C ASP A 26 25.65 16.85 0.33
N ASP A 27 24.70 17.65 -0.19
CA ASP A 27 23.82 18.49 0.62
C ASP A 27 22.59 17.73 1.16
N VAL A 28 22.34 16.50 0.70
CA VAL A 28 21.20 15.69 1.13
C VAL A 28 21.47 15.13 2.52
N ILE A 29 20.57 15.38 3.44
CA ILE A 29 20.63 14.83 4.80
C ILE A 29 20.04 13.42 4.80
N GLY A 30 20.73 12.47 5.42
CA GLY A 30 20.35 11.06 5.49
C GLY A 30 20.53 10.31 4.16
N GLN A 31 19.78 9.23 3.97
CA GLN A 31 19.76 8.40 2.76
C GLN A 31 21.11 7.79 2.36
N SER A 32 22.01 7.58 3.32
CA SER A 32 23.39 7.12 3.07
C SER A 32 23.45 5.83 2.23
N ALA A 33 22.52 4.90 2.42
CA ALA A 33 22.47 3.67 1.63
C ALA A 33 22.29 3.93 0.12
N ALA A 34 21.52 4.95 -0.26
CA ALA A 34 21.22 5.27 -1.65
C ALA A 34 22.25 6.20 -2.30
N ILE A 35 22.83 7.14 -1.53
CA ILE A 35 23.62 8.26 -2.05
C ILE A 35 25.08 8.30 -1.57
N ALA A 36 25.53 7.36 -0.73
CA ALA A 36 26.92 7.34 -0.24
C ALA A 36 27.94 7.30 -1.38
N PRO A 37 29.17 7.75 -1.15
CA PRO A 37 30.26 7.54 -2.07
C PRO A 37 30.37 6.05 -2.48
N GLY A 38 30.46 5.79 -3.80
CA GLY A 38 30.48 4.42 -4.32
C GLY A 38 29.12 3.74 -4.50
N SER A 39 28.00 4.39 -4.12
CA SER A 39 26.66 3.88 -4.41
C SER A 39 26.40 3.77 -5.92
N ILE A 40 25.44 2.92 -6.31
CA ILE A 40 25.10 2.73 -7.73
C ILE A 40 24.66 4.06 -8.37
N LEU A 41 23.95 4.92 -7.65
CA LEU A 41 23.51 6.22 -8.12
C LEU A 41 24.72 7.12 -8.44
N ARG A 42 25.68 7.24 -7.51
CA ARG A 42 26.88 8.05 -7.74
C ARG A 42 27.76 7.52 -8.84
N ARG A 43 27.91 6.20 -8.98
CA ARG A 43 28.68 5.61 -10.09
C ARG A 43 28.06 5.94 -11.44
N ARG A 44 26.73 5.90 -11.55
CA ARG A 44 26.03 6.27 -12.79
C ARG A 44 26.19 7.75 -13.11
N ILE A 45 26.08 8.64 -12.11
CA ILE A 45 26.32 10.06 -12.28
C ILE A 45 27.76 10.31 -12.76
N ALA A 46 28.75 9.67 -12.14
CA ALA A 46 30.16 9.79 -12.54
C ALA A 46 30.40 9.28 -13.98
N GLY A 47 29.63 8.30 -14.43
CA GLY A 47 29.65 7.81 -15.81
C GLY A 47 28.93 8.70 -16.83
N GLY A 48 28.31 9.81 -16.40
CA GLY A 48 27.61 10.76 -17.27
C GLY A 48 26.25 10.27 -17.82
N ALA A 49 25.81 9.05 -17.48
CA ALA A 49 24.55 8.46 -17.95
C ALA A 49 23.82 7.78 -16.79
N LEU A 50 22.69 8.34 -16.40
CA LEU A 50 21.88 7.81 -15.32
C LEU A 50 21.01 6.63 -15.78
N GLY A 51 20.48 6.71 -17.00
CA GLY A 51 19.44 5.80 -17.50
C GLY A 51 18.12 5.96 -16.74
N SER A 52 17.43 4.85 -16.49
CA SER A 52 16.17 4.84 -15.75
C SER A 52 16.40 4.46 -14.28
N VAL A 53 15.91 5.29 -13.37
CA VAL A 53 15.97 5.10 -11.91
C VAL A 53 14.59 5.30 -11.29
N ILE A 54 14.20 4.43 -10.38
CA ILE A 54 12.99 4.57 -9.56
C ILE A 54 13.41 4.82 -8.11
N LEU A 55 13.02 5.97 -7.58
CA LEU A 55 13.14 6.30 -6.16
C LEU A 55 11.83 5.96 -5.45
N TYR A 56 11.85 5.02 -4.51
CA TYR A 56 10.66 4.72 -3.74
C TYR A 56 10.89 4.84 -2.24
N GLY A 57 9.84 5.23 -1.52
CA GLY A 57 9.88 5.41 -0.08
C GLY A 57 8.81 6.41 0.40
N PRO A 58 8.65 6.60 1.72
CA PRO A 58 7.62 7.46 2.30
C PRO A 58 7.66 8.91 1.78
N PRO A 59 6.59 9.70 1.99
CA PRO A 59 6.60 11.13 1.67
C PRO A 59 7.66 11.86 2.49
N GLY A 60 8.15 12.98 1.98
CA GLY A 60 9.09 13.86 2.67
C GLY A 60 10.51 13.35 2.87
N VAL A 61 10.87 12.15 2.40
CA VAL A 61 12.23 11.58 2.53
C VAL A 61 13.24 12.12 1.52
N GLY A 62 12.83 13.03 0.63
CA GLY A 62 13.74 13.72 -0.27
C GLY A 62 13.75 13.24 -1.72
N LYS A 63 12.81 12.39 -2.19
CA LYS A 63 12.77 11.87 -3.58
C LYS A 63 12.96 12.96 -4.64
N THR A 64 12.12 14.00 -4.62
CA THR A 64 12.19 15.12 -5.57
C THR A 64 13.48 15.93 -5.41
N SER A 65 13.98 16.07 -4.18
CA SER A 65 15.23 16.79 -3.88
C SER A 65 16.43 16.05 -4.44
N ILE A 66 16.51 14.73 -4.26
CA ILE A 66 17.55 13.88 -4.84
C ILE A 66 17.52 13.96 -6.36
N ALA A 67 16.33 13.86 -6.98
CA ALA A 67 16.19 13.92 -8.43
C ALA A 67 16.73 15.25 -9.01
N ARG A 68 16.45 16.40 -8.35
CA ARG A 68 16.97 17.71 -8.75
C ARG A 68 18.48 17.80 -8.57
N ALA A 69 19.01 17.33 -7.42
CA ALA A 69 20.45 17.30 -7.17
C ALA A 69 21.19 16.46 -8.24
N VAL A 70 20.64 15.32 -8.63
CA VAL A 70 21.16 14.49 -9.73
C VAL A 70 21.16 15.26 -11.06
N GLY A 71 20.05 15.95 -11.38
CA GLY A 71 19.98 16.77 -12.60
C GLY A 71 21.04 17.86 -12.64
N ASN A 72 21.24 18.56 -11.52
CA ASN A 72 22.30 19.58 -11.39
C ASN A 72 23.70 18.98 -11.57
N MET A 73 23.98 17.84 -10.92
CA MET A 73 25.31 17.17 -11.02
C MET A 73 25.60 16.65 -12.42
N LEU A 74 24.57 16.22 -13.17
CA LEU A 74 24.71 15.78 -14.56
C LEU A 74 24.76 16.94 -15.56
N GLY A 75 24.48 18.17 -15.14
CA GLY A 75 24.35 19.32 -16.04
C GLY A 75 23.20 19.19 -17.03
N LYS A 76 22.19 18.38 -16.71
CA LYS A 76 21.03 18.14 -17.57
C LYS A 76 19.84 19.04 -17.18
N ARG A 77 19.07 19.45 -18.20
CA ARG A 77 17.86 20.23 -17.96
C ARG A 77 16.82 19.35 -17.24
N PHE A 78 16.41 19.76 -16.04
CA PHE A 78 15.42 19.04 -15.24
C PHE A 78 14.00 19.34 -15.71
N ARG A 79 13.26 18.32 -16.13
CA ARG A 79 11.87 18.43 -16.61
C ARG A 79 10.93 17.61 -15.73
N PRO A 80 10.19 18.26 -14.82
CA PRO A 80 9.19 17.58 -14.01
C PRO A 80 7.92 17.32 -14.82
N LEU A 81 7.38 16.11 -14.71
CA LEU A 81 6.06 15.72 -15.15
C LEU A 81 5.20 15.35 -13.94
N HIS A 82 3.94 15.70 -14.01
CA HIS A 82 2.95 15.28 -13.02
C HIS A 82 2.04 14.23 -13.62
N ALA A 83 2.06 13.02 -13.10
CA ALA A 83 1.34 11.87 -13.66
C ALA A 83 -0.17 12.13 -13.85
N THR A 84 -0.77 12.98 -13.02
CA THR A 84 -2.20 13.32 -13.09
C THR A 84 -2.56 14.45 -14.07
N ARG A 85 -1.57 15.21 -14.57
CA ARG A 85 -1.79 16.39 -15.42
C ARG A 85 -1.11 16.29 -16.77
N SER A 86 -0.10 15.44 -16.92
CA SER A 86 0.68 15.29 -18.14
C SER A 86 0.10 14.19 -19.02
N GLY A 87 -0.25 14.52 -20.25
CA GLY A 87 -0.76 13.57 -21.25
C GLY A 87 0.36 13.00 -22.14
N VAL A 88 0.01 12.05 -23.01
CA VAL A 88 0.90 11.49 -24.05
C VAL A 88 1.53 12.60 -24.90
N ALA A 89 0.78 13.65 -25.23
CA ALA A 89 1.28 14.79 -26.01
C ALA A 89 2.44 15.52 -25.32
N ASP A 90 2.43 15.60 -23.98
CA ASP A 90 3.50 16.25 -23.22
C ASP A 90 4.76 15.38 -23.22
N ILE A 91 4.61 14.05 -23.13
CA ILE A 91 5.74 13.10 -23.22
C ILE A 91 6.39 13.20 -24.62
N ARG A 92 5.60 13.28 -25.69
CA ARG A 92 6.13 13.46 -27.06
C ARG A 92 6.88 14.76 -27.26
N LYS A 93 6.39 15.87 -26.67
CA LYS A 93 7.14 17.15 -26.69
C LYS A 93 8.48 17.04 -25.97
N LEU A 94 8.55 16.26 -24.89
CA LEU A 94 9.84 15.99 -24.22
C LEU A 94 10.78 15.14 -25.08
N ALA A 95 10.26 14.21 -25.87
CA ALA A 95 11.07 13.45 -26.83
C ALA A 95 11.73 14.40 -27.86
N ASP A 96 10.96 15.39 -28.37
CA ASP A 96 11.50 16.37 -29.32
C ASP A 96 12.51 17.31 -28.63
N GLU A 97 12.25 17.75 -27.39
CA GLU A 97 13.21 18.55 -26.62
C GLU A 97 14.49 17.76 -26.30
N ALA A 98 14.38 16.48 -25.99
CA ALA A 98 15.51 15.62 -25.66
C ALA A 98 16.51 15.45 -26.80
N ARG A 99 16.05 15.58 -28.06
CA ARG A 99 16.90 15.55 -29.23
C ARG A 99 17.76 16.83 -29.38
N MET A 100 17.34 17.92 -28.73
CA MET A 100 17.99 19.22 -28.83
C MET A 100 18.89 19.53 -27.64
N VAL A 101 18.53 19.07 -26.46
CA VAL A 101 19.29 19.35 -25.21
C VAL A 101 19.25 18.12 -24.27
N PRO A 102 20.35 17.89 -23.51
CA PRO A 102 20.38 16.82 -22.52
C PRO A 102 19.29 17.02 -21.45
N LEU A 103 18.40 16.05 -21.31
CA LEU A 103 17.29 16.09 -20.36
C LEU A 103 17.42 15.07 -19.24
N LEU A 104 16.93 15.46 -18.05
CA LEU A 104 16.52 14.56 -16.98
C LEU A 104 15.02 14.73 -16.76
N ILE A 105 14.26 13.71 -17.15
CA ILE A 105 12.81 13.67 -16.95
C ILE A 105 12.54 13.14 -15.53
N PHE A 106 11.75 13.88 -14.76
CA PHE A 106 11.33 13.48 -13.42
C PHE A 106 9.82 13.29 -13.39
N VAL A 107 9.35 12.11 -12.99
CA VAL A 107 7.92 11.83 -12.83
C VAL A 107 7.61 11.57 -11.36
N ASP A 108 6.85 12.46 -10.73
CA ASP A 108 6.33 12.23 -9.38
C ASP A 108 5.06 11.38 -9.44
N GLU A 109 4.90 10.46 -8.47
CA GLU A 109 3.79 9.50 -8.42
C GLU A 109 3.67 8.67 -9.72
N VAL A 110 4.80 8.13 -10.19
CA VAL A 110 4.89 7.44 -11.49
C VAL A 110 3.92 6.25 -11.63
N GLN A 111 3.44 5.67 -10.53
CA GLN A 111 2.42 4.61 -10.54
C GLN A 111 1.05 5.07 -11.08
N ARG A 112 0.85 6.37 -11.24
CA ARG A 112 -0.38 6.94 -11.82
C ARG A 112 -0.33 7.08 -13.34
N PHE A 113 0.80 6.75 -13.96
CA PHE A 113 0.90 6.69 -15.41
C PHE A 113 0.12 5.50 -15.96
N THR A 114 -0.54 5.72 -17.09
CA THR A 114 -1.13 4.62 -17.89
C THR A 114 -0.03 3.80 -18.55
N ALA A 115 -0.36 2.59 -19.00
CA ALA A 115 0.59 1.74 -19.71
C ALA A 115 1.17 2.46 -20.94
N THR A 116 0.32 3.14 -21.75
CA THR A 116 0.76 3.90 -22.93
C THR A 116 1.72 5.03 -22.59
N GLN A 117 1.48 5.78 -21.51
CA GLN A 117 2.39 6.83 -21.06
C GLN A 117 3.74 6.26 -20.59
N THR A 118 3.70 5.09 -19.96
CA THR A 118 4.91 4.38 -19.52
C THR A 118 5.72 3.90 -20.71
N ASP A 119 5.08 3.35 -21.73
CA ASP A 119 5.74 2.84 -22.94
C ASP A 119 6.38 3.98 -23.75
N ASP A 120 5.67 5.11 -23.94
CA ASP A 120 6.21 6.29 -24.63
C ASP A 120 7.43 6.86 -23.86
N LEU A 121 7.39 6.88 -22.53
CA LEU A 121 8.51 7.32 -21.69
C LEU A 121 9.73 6.39 -21.80
N LEU A 122 9.48 5.07 -21.75
CA LEU A 122 10.53 4.06 -21.88
C LEU A 122 11.22 4.14 -23.24
N ALA A 123 10.48 4.38 -24.33
CA ALA A 123 11.06 4.56 -25.67
C ALA A 123 12.09 5.69 -25.70
N ILE A 124 11.79 6.86 -25.11
CA ILE A 124 12.72 7.99 -25.02
C ILE A 124 13.99 7.61 -24.24
N CYS A 125 13.85 6.84 -23.17
CA CYS A 125 14.97 6.42 -22.33
C CYS A 125 15.83 5.35 -23.01
N GLU A 126 15.20 4.41 -23.73
CA GLU A 126 15.89 3.35 -24.47
C GLU A 126 16.69 3.89 -25.69
N GLU A 127 16.20 4.95 -26.34
CA GLU A 127 16.94 5.69 -27.36
C GLU A 127 18.16 6.42 -26.81
N GLY A 128 18.31 6.51 -25.47
CA GLY A 128 19.41 7.22 -24.80
C GLY A 128 19.32 8.74 -24.93
N THR A 129 18.19 9.27 -25.38
CA THR A 129 17.99 10.71 -25.61
C THR A 129 17.74 11.48 -24.31
N ALA A 130 17.18 10.83 -23.26
CA ALA A 130 16.98 11.40 -21.94
C ALA A 130 17.26 10.40 -20.83
N ASP A 131 17.65 10.91 -19.65
CA ASP A 131 17.63 10.16 -18.40
C ASP A 131 16.27 10.30 -17.72
N PHE A 132 15.95 9.32 -16.90
CA PHE A 132 14.65 9.27 -16.21
C PHE A 132 14.80 8.98 -14.71
N ILE A 133 14.08 9.73 -13.89
CA ILE A 133 13.85 9.39 -12.47
C ILE A 133 12.33 9.36 -12.22
N GLY A 134 11.81 8.18 -11.89
CA GLY A 134 10.47 8.04 -11.34
C GLY A 134 10.48 8.07 -9.82
N ALA A 135 9.50 8.71 -9.21
CA ALA A 135 9.29 8.68 -7.77
C ALA A 135 7.94 8.03 -7.45
N THR A 136 7.90 7.19 -6.41
CA THR A 136 6.68 6.57 -5.90
C THR A 136 6.75 6.42 -4.39
N THR A 137 5.58 6.42 -3.73
CA THR A 137 5.45 6.10 -2.31
C THR A 137 5.18 4.61 -2.08
N GLY A 138 4.68 3.88 -3.08
CA GLY A 138 4.38 2.46 -2.99
C GLY A 138 5.52 1.56 -3.49
N ASN A 139 5.50 0.30 -3.07
CA ASN A 139 6.48 -0.69 -3.51
C ASN A 139 6.44 -0.86 -5.04
N PRO A 140 7.52 -0.55 -5.77
CA PRO A 140 7.58 -0.58 -7.23
C PRO A 140 7.14 -1.92 -7.82
N TYR A 141 7.44 -3.04 -7.17
CA TYR A 141 7.09 -4.39 -7.62
C TYR A 141 5.58 -4.68 -7.59
N HIS A 142 4.80 -3.87 -6.86
CA HIS A 142 3.34 -4.00 -6.77
C HIS A 142 2.57 -2.93 -7.54
N VAL A 143 3.17 -1.75 -7.69
CA VAL A 143 2.44 -0.58 -8.20
C VAL A 143 2.87 -0.14 -9.61
N LEU A 144 4.00 -0.66 -10.12
CA LEU A 144 4.51 -0.31 -11.45
C LEU A 144 4.35 -1.48 -12.44
N THR A 145 4.39 -1.16 -13.73
CA THR A 145 4.39 -2.18 -14.78
C THR A 145 5.69 -2.99 -14.76
N PRO A 146 5.63 -4.31 -15.04
CA PRO A 146 6.84 -5.14 -15.12
C PRO A 146 7.88 -4.59 -16.11
N ALA A 147 7.43 -3.96 -17.20
CA ALA A 147 8.29 -3.33 -18.22
C ALA A 147 9.15 -2.21 -17.62
N LEU A 148 8.56 -1.32 -16.80
CA LEU A 148 9.28 -0.23 -16.14
C LEU A 148 10.24 -0.76 -15.07
N VAL A 149 9.80 -1.74 -14.27
CA VAL A 149 10.62 -2.35 -13.22
C VAL A 149 11.86 -3.03 -13.79
N SER A 150 11.71 -3.82 -14.85
CA SER A 150 12.82 -4.58 -15.47
C SER A 150 13.90 -3.69 -16.11
N ARG A 151 13.52 -2.47 -16.50
CA ARG A 151 14.41 -1.51 -17.18
C ARG A 151 14.96 -0.42 -16.27
N SER A 152 14.58 -0.43 -14.98
CA SER A 152 14.96 0.63 -14.04
C SER A 152 15.83 0.12 -12.91
N THR A 153 16.75 0.96 -12.43
CA THR A 153 17.42 0.74 -11.14
C THR A 153 16.51 1.23 -10.03
N ILE A 154 16.13 0.33 -9.13
CA ILE A 154 15.24 0.64 -8.01
C ILE A 154 16.07 1.00 -6.80
N LEU A 155 15.84 2.19 -6.23
CA LEU A 155 16.49 2.69 -5.04
C LEU A 155 15.46 2.97 -3.95
N LYS A 156 15.60 2.26 -2.84
CA LYS A 156 14.77 2.48 -1.64
C LYS A 156 15.32 3.65 -0.85
N LEU A 157 14.42 4.54 -0.44
CA LEU A 157 14.69 5.63 0.49
C LEU A 157 13.94 5.36 1.80
N GLU A 158 14.67 5.44 2.90
CA GLU A 158 14.13 5.19 4.23
C GLU A 158 13.59 6.48 4.88
N PRO A 159 12.69 6.38 5.87
CA PRO A 159 12.38 7.51 6.73
C PRO A 159 13.66 8.10 7.32
N LEU A 160 13.75 9.43 7.40
CA LEU A 160 14.89 10.07 8.03
C LEU A 160 14.96 9.72 9.52
N SER A 161 16.18 9.46 10.01
CA SER A 161 16.41 9.20 11.43
C SER A 161 16.06 10.43 12.29
N LEU A 162 15.94 10.26 13.60
CA LEU A 162 15.68 11.39 14.50
C LEU A 162 16.83 12.42 14.41
N GLU A 163 18.06 11.95 14.31
CA GLU A 163 19.26 12.79 14.19
C GLU A 163 19.27 13.56 12.85
N ASP A 164 18.93 12.90 11.74
CA ASP A 164 18.79 13.55 10.44
C ASP A 164 17.70 14.62 10.48
N MET A 165 16.56 14.30 11.10
CA MET A 165 15.45 15.24 11.24
C MET A 165 15.82 16.46 12.10
N GLU A 166 16.59 16.28 13.18
CA GLU A 166 17.13 17.41 13.95
C GLU A 166 18.04 18.30 13.08
N GLN A 167 18.87 17.71 12.21
CA GLN A 167 19.71 18.45 11.26
C GLN A 167 18.85 19.24 10.25
N VAL A 168 17.78 18.64 9.73
CA VAL A 168 16.83 19.33 8.82
C VAL A 168 16.22 20.55 9.51
N VAL A 169 15.75 20.40 10.76
CA VAL A 169 15.18 21.52 11.53
C VAL A 169 16.21 22.62 11.78
N ARG A 170 17.43 22.26 12.20
CA ARG A 170 18.53 23.23 12.44
C ARG A 170 18.91 23.97 11.16
N ARG A 171 18.97 23.28 10.01
CA ARG A 171 19.20 23.90 8.70
C ARG A 171 18.07 24.89 8.35
N GLY A 172 16.80 24.53 8.66
CA GLY A 172 15.66 25.42 8.49
C GLY A 172 15.76 26.70 9.33
N ILE A 173 16.13 26.56 10.62
CA ILE A 173 16.34 27.70 11.52
C ILE A 173 17.46 28.61 11.00
N GLY A 174 18.59 28.02 10.56
CA GLY A 174 19.71 28.77 10.01
C GLY A 174 19.34 29.57 8.76
N HIS A 175 18.53 28.98 7.89
CA HIS A 175 18.04 29.67 6.69
C HIS A 175 17.11 30.83 7.02
N LEU A 176 16.13 30.62 7.92
CA LEU A 176 15.22 31.68 8.39
C LEU A 176 15.99 32.85 9.03
N ARG A 177 17.03 32.55 9.83
CA ARG A 177 17.92 33.57 10.39
C ARG A 177 18.62 34.37 9.28
N GLY A 178 19.08 33.71 8.22
CA GLY A 178 19.66 34.37 7.05
C GLY A 178 18.67 35.29 6.32
N GLU A 179 17.37 35.01 6.38
CA GLU A 179 16.30 35.87 5.87
C GLU A 179 15.84 36.95 6.89
N GLY A 180 16.50 37.08 8.02
CA GLY A 180 16.16 38.09 9.05
C GLY A 180 15.05 37.65 10.02
N VAL A 181 14.65 36.36 10.01
CA VAL A 181 13.64 35.82 10.93
C VAL A 181 14.35 35.02 12.03
N GLU A 182 14.44 35.58 13.26
CA GLU A 182 15.05 34.89 14.40
C GLU A 182 14.04 34.10 15.21
N ILE A 183 14.17 32.76 15.18
CA ILE A 183 13.35 31.85 15.99
C ILE A 183 14.24 31.20 17.04
N GLY A 184 13.93 31.43 18.31
CA GLY A 184 14.57 30.78 19.45
C GLY A 184 13.86 29.46 19.80
N LEU A 185 14.51 28.33 19.51
CA LEU A 185 14.05 26.98 19.88
C LEU A 185 15.09 26.31 20.77
N THR A 186 14.66 25.70 21.85
CA THR A 186 15.50 24.85 22.70
C THR A 186 15.84 23.52 21.98
N ALA A 187 16.89 22.84 22.40
CA ALA A 187 17.25 21.52 21.88
C ALA A 187 16.10 20.49 22.06
N GLY A 188 15.36 20.57 23.16
CA GLY A 188 14.19 19.74 23.44
C GLY A 188 13.05 19.98 22.43
N GLN A 189 12.79 21.24 22.09
CA GLN A 189 11.76 21.61 21.10
C GLN A 189 12.16 21.18 19.69
N ILE A 190 13.42 21.33 19.29
CA ILE A 190 13.95 20.83 18.02
C ILE A 190 13.74 19.32 17.92
N ARG A 191 14.12 18.59 18.97
CA ARG A 191 13.93 17.12 19.01
C ARG A 191 12.45 16.72 18.99
N ARG A 192 11.57 17.52 19.60
CA ARG A 192 10.12 17.31 19.57
C ARG A 192 9.54 17.53 18.17
N ILE A 193 9.99 18.56 17.42
CA ILE A 193 9.61 18.79 16.02
C ILE A 193 10.09 17.61 15.15
N ALA A 194 11.34 17.22 15.28
CA ALA A 194 11.94 16.11 14.58
C ALA A 194 11.16 14.79 14.81
N GLY A 195 10.89 14.44 16.06
CA GLY A 195 10.20 13.21 16.44
C GLY A 195 8.74 13.16 15.95
N ARG A 196 7.99 14.26 16.09
CA ARG A 196 6.59 14.33 15.66
C ARG A 196 6.42 14.36 14.12
N SER A 197 7.49 14.65 13.38
CA SER A 197 7.45 14.66 11.92
C SER A 197 7.58 13.26 11.30
N GLY A 198 7.96 12.24 12.09
CA GLY A 198 7.94 10.84 11.65
C GLY A 198 8.84 10.53 10.44
N GLY A 199 9.98 11.23 10.32
CA GLY A 199 10.93 11.06 9.20
C GLY A 199 10.55 11.83 7.93
N ASP A 200 9.51 12.69 7.98
CA ASP A 200 9.09 13.57 6.87
C ASP A 200 9.68 14.97 7.04
N ALA A 201 10.74 15.28 6.27
CA ALA A 201 11.41 16.58 6.29
C ALA A 201 10.47 17.74 5.90
N ARG A 202 9.55 17.52 4.96
CA ARG A 202 8.59 18.55 4.53
C ARG A 202 7.70 18.95 5.69
N ARG A 203 7.21 17.97 6.46
CA ARG A 203 6.37 18.21 7.64
C ARG A 203 7.10 19.01 8.71
N ALA A 204 8.35 18.66 9.00
CA ALA A 204 9.18 19.40 9.97
C ALA A 204 9.38 20.86 9.55
N LEU A 205 9.70 21.10 8.26
CA LEU A 205 9.93 22.42 7.72
C LEU A 205 8.63 23.25 7.65
N THR A 206 7.48 22.63 7.34
CA THR A 206 6.17 23.31 7.36
C THR A 206 5.80 23.72 8.79
N THR A 207 6.05 22.87 9.80
CA THR A 207 5.85 23.23 11.21
C THR A 207 6.75 24.42 11.60
N LEU A 208 8.02 24.40 11.17
CA LEU A 208 8.95 25.48 11.43
C LEU A 208 8.52 26.79 10.75
N GLU A 209 8.04 26.71 9.51
CA GLU A 209 7.51 27.84 8.74
C GLU A 209 6.27 28.43 9.41
N SER A 210 5.33 27.63 9.90
CA SER A 210 4.16 28.11 10.62
C SER A 210 4.51 28.81 11.93
N LEU A 211 5.55 28.38 12.62
CA LEU A 211 6.09 29.06 13.82
C LEU A 211 6.76 30.41 13.47
N ALA A 212 7.23 30.57 12.23
CA ALA A 212 7.88 31.80 11.77
C ALA A 212 6.88 32.87 11.27
N VAL A 213 5.65 32.47 10.93
CA VAL A 213 4.63 33.37 10.37
C VAL A 213 4.19 34.41 11.40
N GLY A 214 4.12 35.67 11.00
CA GLY A 214 3.59 36.78 11.81
C GLY A 214 4.60 37.48 12.70
N HIS A 215 5.86 37.03 12.78
CA HIS A 215 6.85 37.59 13.70
C HIS A 215 7.83 38.59 13.08
N GLY A 216 7.79 38.80 11.77
CA GLY A 216 8.63 39.78 11.08
C GLY A 216 10.13 39.66 11.40
N ALA A 217 10.85 40.75 11.53
CA ALA A 217 12.28 40.78 11.89
C ALA A 217 12.54 40.76 13.40
N GLN A 218 11.53 40.51 14.23
CA GLN A 218 11.71 40.42 15.69
C GLN A 218 12.12 38.98 16.11
N ALA A 219 13.11 38.89 17.00
CA ALA A 219 13.49 37.61 17.58
C ALA A 219 12.33 37.07 18.45
N VAL A 220 11.89 35.84 18.15
CA VAL A 220 10.78 35.19 18.88
C VAL A 220 11.28 33.96 19.59
N THR A 221 11.06 33.89 20.87
CA THR A 221 11.26 32.65 21.67
C THR A 221 9.98 31.82 21.60
N ILE A 222 10.05 30.65 21.05
CA ILE A 222 8.89 29.75 20.90
C ILE A 222 8.59 29.10 22.26
N SER A 223 7.35 29.27 22.74
CA SER A 223 6.83 28.53 23.89
C SER A 223 6.33 27.15 23.50
N ASP A 224 6.21 26.23 24.46
CA ASP A 224 5.63 24.91 24.22
C ASP A 224 4.16 24.99 23.81
N ALA A 225 3.41 25.98 24.29
CA ALA A 225 2.03 26.23 23.88
C ALA A 225 1.93 26.60 22.37
N MET A 226 2.80 27.48 21.87
CA MET A 226 2.88 27.83 20.44
C MET A 226 3.22 26.60 19.58
N LEU A 227 4.09 25.74 20.09
CA LEU A 227 4.44 24.51 19.39
C LEU A 227 3.27 23.54 19.35
N ASP A 228 2.48 23.41 20.41
CA ASP A 228 1.28 22.57 20.45
C ASP A 228 0.19 23.10 19.50
N GLU A 229 0.01 24.42 19.45
CA GLU A 229 -0.90 25.09 18.51
C GLU A 229 -0.50 24.85 17.04
N ALA A 230 0.79 24.99 16.70
CA ALA A 230 1.30 24.69 15.37
C ALA A 230 1.06 23.23 14.95
N TYR A 231 1.09 22.30 15.88
CA TYR A 231 0.74 20.90 15.60
C TYR A 231 -0.77 20.69 15.44
N ALA A 232 -1.60 21.36 16.21
CA ALA A 232 -3.05 21.28 16.11
C ALA A 232 -3.57 21.83 14.76
N ALA A 233 -2.91 22.88 14.26
CA ALA A 233 -3.24 23.49 12.98
C ALA A 233 -2.71 22.72 11.75
N ALA A 234 -1.71 21.85 11.94
CA ALA A 234 -1.15 21.07 10.84
C ALA A 234 -2.12 19.94 10.44
N PRO A 235 -2.55 19.86 9.17
CA PRO A 235 -3.40 18.77 8.73
C PRO A 235 -2.66 17.44 8.94
N VAL A 236 -3.34 16.47 9.59
CA VAL A 236 -2.86 15.10 9.78
C VAL A 236 -2.96 14.39 8.41
N ASN A 237 -2.01 14.68 7.52
CA ASN A 237 -1.89 13.94 6.27
C ASN A 237 -1.21 12.60 6.55
N HIS A 238 -2.03 11.58 6.83
CA HIS A 238 -1.57 10.21 6.73
C HIS A 238 -1.49 9.83 5.24
N ASP A 239 -0.31 9.38 4.82
CA ASP A 239 -0.12 8.80 3.50
C ASP A 239 -0.90 7.46 3.44
N ARG A 240 -2.10 7.52 2.83
CA ARG A 240 -2.99 6.38 2.65
C ARG A 240 -2.48 5.36 1.61
N SER A 241 -1.36 5.64 0.96
CA SER A 241 -0.84 4.84 -0.16
C SER A 241 0.62 4.40 -0.01
N GLY A 242 1.29 4.72 1.11
CA GLY A 242 2.70 4.35 1.35
C GLY A 242 2.88 2.93 1.90
N ASP A 243 4.09 2.37 1.74
CA ASP A 243 4.47 1.04 2.27
C ASP A 243 4.18 0.91 3.77
N ALA A 244 4.36 1.99 4.56
CA ALA A 244 4.03 2.01 5.98
C ALA A 244 2.55 1.76 6.28
N HIS A 245 1.64 2.17 5.37
CA HIS A 245 0.22 1.87 5.49
C HIS A 245 -0.03 0.38 5.29
N TYR A 246 0.54 -0.23 4.22
CA TYR A 246 0.41 -1.65 3.96
C TYR A 246 1.03 -2.51 5.07
N ASP A 247 2.12 -2.04 5.69
CA ASP A 247 2.75 -2.71 6.82
C ASP A 247 1.83 -2.73 8.04
N VAL A 248 1.15 -1.62 8.36
CA VAL A 248 0.17 -1.54 9.47
C VAL A 248 -1.04 -2.44 9.18
N VAL A 249 -1.57 -2.42 7.96
CA VAL A 249 -2.66 -3.32 7.55
C VAL A 249 -2.22 -4.79 7.67
N SER A 250 -1.02 -5.11 7.20
CA SER A 250 -0.45 -6.46 7.29
C SER A 250 -0.26 -6.91 8.74
N ALA A 251 0.22 -6.02 9.62
CA ALA A 251 0.37 -6.30 11.04
C ALA A 251 -0.99 -6.52 11.72
N PHE A 252 -2.00 -5.70 11.41
CA PHE A 252 -3.38 -5.86 11.88
C PHE A 252 -3.95 -7.23 11.52
N VAL A 253 -3.86 -7.59 10.25
CA VAL A 253 -4.33 -8.87 9.73
C VAL A 253 -3.60 -10.06 10.39
N LYS A 254 -2.27 -9.99 10.49
CA LYS A 254 -1.46 -11.05 11.10
C LYS A 254 -1.73 -11.20 12.59
N SER A 255 -2.08 -10.12 13.29
CA SER A 255 -2.48 -10.16 14.71
C SER A 255 -3.81 -10.88 14.90
N MET A 256 -4.82 -10.60 14.06
CA MET A 256 -6.10 -11.36 14.07
C MET A 256 -5.87 -12.84 13.77
N ARG A 257 -5.06 -13.15 12.76
CA ARG A 257 -4.68 -14.54 12.40
C ARG A 257 -3.93 -15.25 13.51
N GLY A 258 -3.01 -14.53 14.17
CA GLY A 258 -2.21 -15.00 15.29
C GLY A 258 -2.96 -15.11 16.62
N SER A 259 -4.23 -14.69 16.68
CA SER A 259 -5.08 -14.73 17.88
C SER A 259 -4.54 -13.88 19.04
N ASP A 260 -3.91 -12.75 18.72
CA ASP A 260 -3.44 -11.77 19.70
C ASP A 260 -4.42 -10.58 19.75
N PRO A 261 -5.30 -10.48 20.78
CA PRO A 261 -6.29 -9.42 20.89
C PRO A 261 -5.66 -8.04 21.16
N ASP A 262 -4.59 -7.97 21.93
CA ASP A 262 -3.94 -6.71 22.28
C ASP A 262 -3.23 -6.11 21.07
N ALA A 263 -2.45 -6.91 20.34
CA ALA A 263 -1.85 -6.49 19.08
C ALA A 263 -2.92 -6.11 18.03
N THR A 264 -4.03 -6.85 17.96
CA THR A 264 -5.15 -6.53 17.07
C THR A 264 -5.72 -5.14 17.36
N LEU A 265 -5.99 -4.82 18.63
CA LEU A 265 -6.49 -3.51 19.03
C LEU A 265 -5.45 -2.40 18.80
N TYR A 266 -4.18 -2.67 19.07
CA TYR A 266 -3.11 -1.69 18.84
C TYR A 266 -3.00 -1.29 17.37
N TRP A 267 -2.96 -2.27 16.46
CA TRP A 267 -2.88 -2.00 15.05
C TRP A 267 -4.16 -1.41 14.47
N LEU A 268 -5.34 -1.82 14.98
CA LEU A 268 -6.62 -1.19 14.65
C LEU A 268 -6.61 0.29 15.05
N ALA A 269 -6.19 0.62 16.27
CA ALA A 269 -6.10 2.01 16.73
C ALA A 269 -5.14 2.83 15.87
N ARG A 270 -4.01 2.24 15.42
CA ARG A 270 -3.09 2.89 14.49
C ARG A 270 -3.71 3.18 13.13
N LEU A 271 -4.52 2.26 12.59
CA LEU A 271 -5.25 2.47 11.32
C LEU A 271 -6.28 3.60 11.49
N ILE A 272 -7.06 3.59 12.55
CA ILE A 272 -8.07 4.62 12.85
C ILE A 272 -7.41 5.98 13.05
N HIS A 273 -6.38 6.05 13.88
CA HIS A 273 -5.61 7.29 14.11
C HIS A 273 -4.96 7.80 12.83
N GLY A 274 -4.55 6.87 11.94
CA GLY A 274 -4.08 7.13 10.60
C GLY A 274 -5.14 7.65 9.63
N GLY A 275 -6.41 7.78 10.04
CA GLY A 275 -7.51 8.26 9.21
C GLY A 275 -7.95 7.27 8.15
N GLU A 276 -7.70 5.95 8.35
CA GLU A 276 -8.14 4.93 7.42
C GLU A 276 -9.66 4.88 7.31
N ASP A 277 -10.17 4.61 6.12
CA ASP A 277 -11.59 4.46 5.87
C ASP A 277 -12.16 3.27 6.69
N PRO A 278 -13.15 3.48 7.56
CA PRO A 278 -13.73 2.42 8.38
C PRO A 278 -14.28 1.27 7.53
N ARG A 279 -14.75 1.54 6.31
CA ARG A 279 -15.22 0.52 5.36
C ARG A 279 -14.06 -0.35 4.85
N TYR A 280 -12.87 0.23 4.65
CA TYR A 280 -11.70 -0.54 4.28
C TYR A 280 -11.28 -1.50 5.40
N ILE A 281 -11.23 -1.00 6.64
CA ILE A 281 -10.90 -1.82 7.82
C ILE A 281 -11.94 -2.96 7.97
N ALA A 282 -13.24 -2.65 7.90
CA ALA A 282 -14.31 -3.64 7.99
C ALA A 282 -14.19 -4.72 6.90
N ARG A 283 -13.86 -4.32 5.66
CA ARG A 283 -13.62 -5.26 4.56
C ARG A 283 -12.46 -6.21 4.84
N ARG A 284 -11.37 -5.71 5.43
CA ARG A 284 -10.24 -6.57 5.83
C ARG A 284 -10.66 -7.58 6.91
N ILE A 285 -11.43 -7.14 7.91
CA ILE A 285 -11.96 -8.05 8.95
C ILE A 285 -12.86 -9.13 8.33
N MET A 286 -13.75 -8.75 7.41
CA MET A 286 -14.68 -9.68 6.73
C MET A 286 -13.93 -10.73 5.89
N ILE A 287 -12.87 -10.34 5.16
CA ILE A 287 -12.04 -11.28 4.41
C ILE A 287 -11.42 -12.30 5.36
N HIS A 288 -10.83 -11.85 6.47
CA HIS A 288 -10.13 -12.74 7.40
C HIS A 288 -11.06 -13.56 8.29
N ALA A 289 -12.31 -13.13 8.50
CA ALA A 289 -13.36 -13.95 9.06
C ALA A 289 -13.64 -15.21 8.20
N SER A 290 -13.52 -15.09 6.87
CA SER A 290 -13.69 -16.23 5.96
C SER A 290 -12.39 -17.00 5.72
N GLU A 291 -11.25 -16.30 5.59
CA GLU A 291 -9.95 -16.90 5.26
C GLU A 291 -9.36 -17.69 6.42
N ASP A 292 -9.35 -17.09 7.62
CA ASP A 292 -8.64 -17.61 8.79
C ASP A 292 -9.56 -18.35 9.78
N VAL A 293 -10.80 -17.86 9.99
CA VAL A 293 -11.78 -18.50 10.87
C VAL A 293 -12.61 -19.54 10.11
N GLY A 294 -13.15 -19.14 8.95
CA GLY A 294 -13.86 -20.03 8.04
C GLY A 294 -14.91 -20.88 8.73
N LEU A 295 -14.86 -22.19 8.51
CA LEU A 295 -15.82 -23.16 9.07
C LEU A 295 -15.62 -23.48 10.56
N ALA A 296 -14.59 -22.95 11.21
CA ALA A 296 -14.41 -23.17 12.65
C ALA A 296 -15.49 -22.43 13.46
N ASP A 297 -15.84 -21.18 13.03
CA ASP A 297 -16.90 -20.39 13.64
C ASP A 297 -17.63 -19.55 12.59
N ASN A 298 -18.82 -20.00 12.18
CA ASN A 298 -19.64 -19.31 11.18
C ASN A 298 -20.16 -17.95 11.65
N THR A 299 -20.19 -17.67 12.97
CA THR A 299 -20.66 -16.39 13.50
C THR A 299 -19.66 -15.26 13.29
N ALA A 300 -18.37 -15.58 13.10
CA ALA A 300 -17.34 -14.59 12.83
C ALA A 300 -17.60 -13.81 11.54
N LEU A 301 -17.97 -14.49 10.44
CA LEU A 301 -18.34 -13.83 9.20
C LEU A 301 -19.61 -12.99 9.34
N GLN A 302 -20.61 -13.50 10.06
CA GLN A 302 -21.86 -12.77 10.32
C GLN A 302 -21.61 -11.47 11.09
N THR A 303 -20.77 -11.53 12.14
CA THR A 303 -20.35 -10.35 12.90
C THR A 303 -19.60 -9.35 12.04
N ALA A 304 -18.68 -9.83 11.19
CA ALA A 304 -17.91 -8.96 10.30
C ALA A 304 -18.79 -8.28 9.23
N VAL A 305 -19.79 -8.98 8.69
CA VAL A 305 -20.75 -8.40 7.73
C VAL A 305 -21.65 -7.37 8.43
N ALA A 306 -22.15 -7.67 9.64
CA ALA A 306 -22.92 -6.71 10.43
C ALA A 306 -22.11 -5.44 10.76
N ALA A 307 -20.82 -5.61 11.10
CA ALA A 307 -19.92 -4.48 11.32
C ALA A 307 -19.72 -3.64 10.04
N MET A 308 -19.54 -4.26 8.88
CA MET A 308 -19.44 -3.54 7.60
C MET A 308 -20.69 -2.69 7.34
N GLN A 309 -21.86 -3.25 7.51
CA GLN A 309 -23.14 -2.53 7.34
C GLN A 309 -23.33 -1.39 8.35
N ALA A 310 -22.88 -1.59 9.60
CA ALA A 310 -22.97 -0.58 10.64
C ALA A 310 -22.05 0.62 10.34
N VAL A 311 -20.78 0.38 10.00
CA VAL A 311 -19.81 1.47 9.74
C VAL A 311 -20.17 2.33 8.53
N GLU A 312 -20.94 1.78 7.57
CA GLU A 312 -21.46 2.56 6.44
C GLU A 312 -22.48 3.64 6.87
N LYS A 313 -23.14 3.44 8.01
CA LYS A 313 -24.22 4.29 8.50
C LYS A 313 -23.79 5.25 9.61
N ILE A 314 -22.85 4.84 10.46
CA ILE A 314 -22.54 5.59 11.69
C ILE A 314 -21.26 6.43 11.63
N GLY A 315 -20.25 6.06 10.83
CA GLY A 315 -19.00 6.82 10.77
C GLY A 315 -18.20 6.89 12.09
N TYR A 316 -17.11 7.65 12.09
CA TYR A 316 -16.32 7.92 13.31
C TYR A 316 -16.96 9.07 14.13
N PRO A 317 -16.80 9.06 15.48
CA PRO A 317 -15.95 8.15 16.28
C PRO A 317 -16.57 6.79 16.62
N GLU A 318 -17.88 6.60 16.54
CA GLU A 318 -18.60 5.41 17.05
C GLU A 318 -18.24 4.14 16.25
N ALA A 319 -17.91 4.26 14.97
CA ALA A 319 -17.51 3.14 14.12
C ALA A 319 -16.29 2.37 14.71
N GLN A 320 -15.43 3.01 15.51
CA GLN A 320 -14.29 2.34 16.16
C GLN A 320 -14.71 1.22 17.09
N ILE A 321 -15.86 1.36 17.77
CA ILE A 321 -16.38 0.37 18.72
C ILE A 321 -16.82 -0.89 17.96
N VAL A 322 -17.55 -0.69 16.86
CA VAL A 322 -18.04 -1.76 16.01
C VAL A 322 -16.89 -2.52 15.34
N LEU A 323 -15.88 -1.79 14.85
CA LEU A 323 -14.66 -2.37 14.26
C LEU A 323 -13.87 -3.19 15.28
N ALA A 324 -13.71 -2.67 16.51
CA ALA A 324 -13.02 -3.38 17.60
C ALA A 324 -13.76 -4.67 17.97
N HIS A 325 -15.09 -4.65 18.08
CA HIS A 325 -15.89 -5.83 18.35
C HIS A 325 -15.67 -6.92 17.28
N ALA A 326 -15.80 -6.58 16.01
CA ALA A 326 -15.62 -7.55 14.93
C ALA A 326 -14.16 -8.07 14.83
N ALA A 327 -13.17 -7.19 14.98
CA ALA A 327 -11.77 -7.58 14.95
C ALA A 327 -11.40 -8.54 16.11
N LEU A 328 -11.88 -8.26 17.30
CA LEU A 328 -11.70 -9.12 18.47
C LEU A 328 -12.39 -10.46 18.32
N HIS A 329 -13.60 -10.50 17.73
CA HIS A 329 -14.28 -11.76 17.45
C HIS A 329 -13.41 -12.62 16.51
N VAL A 330 -12.95 -12.07 15.38
CA VAL A 330 -12.07 -12.78 14.44
C VAL A 330 -10.76 -13.22 15.09
N ALA A 331 -10.14 -12.34 15.90
CA ALA A 331 -8.91 -12.67 16.61
C ALA A 331 -9.09 -13.85 17.58
N ARG A 332 -10.20 -13.88 18.34
CA ARG A 332 -10.42 -14.88 19.38
C ARG A 332 -11.12 -16.15 18.91
N ALA A 333 -11.74 -16.14 17.72
CA ALA A 333 -12.36 -17.34 17.15
C ALA A 333 -11.35 -18.45 16.87
N PRO A 334 -11.74 -19.72 16.96
CA PRO A 334 -10.90 -20.83 16.46
C PRO A 334 -10.65 -20.66 14.96
N LYS A 335 -9.56 -21.26 14.46
CA LYS A 335 -9.09 -21.05 13.09
C LYS A 335 -9.26 -22.30 12.23
N SER A 336 -9.77 -22.09 11.00
CA SER A 336 -9.81 -23.10 9.94
C SER A 336 -9.59 -22.43 8.58
N GLY A 337 -8.56 -22.84 7.88
CA GLY A 337 -8.29 -22.43 6.49
C GLY A 337 -8.87 -23.40 5.46
N SER A 338 -9.75 -24.34 5.84
CA SER A 338 -10.26 -25.38 4.94
C SER A 338 -11.00 -24.83 3.74
N ALA A 339 -11.85 -23.81 3.92
CA ALA A 339 -12.59 -23.17 2.83
C ALA A 339 -11.66 -22.45 1.86
N CYS A 340 -10.71 -21.67 2.37
CA CYS A 340 -9.73 -20.94 1.55
C CYS A 340 -8.84 -21.88 0.74
N ARG A 341 -8.31 -22.93 1.38
CA ARG A 341 -7.52 -23.96 0.69
C ARG A 341 -8.35 -24.72 -0.33
N GLY A 342 -9.58 -25.10 0.04
CA GLY A 342 -10.46 -25.87 -0.84
C GLY A 342 -10.72 -25.17 -2.15
N ILE A 343 -11.11 -23.90 -2.11
CA ILE A 343 -11.34 -23.12 -3.35
C ILE A 343 -10.05 -22.88 -4.14
N SER A 344 -8.92 -22.59 -3.47
CA SER A 344 -7.63 -22.42 -4.14
C SER A 344 -7.19 -23.69 -4.87
N THR A 345 -7.33 -24.84 -4.22
CA THR A 345 -7.03 -26.14 -4.82
C THR A 345 -7.96 -26.43 -6.02
N ALA A 346 -9.25 -26.14 -5.88
CA ALA A 346 -10.22 -26.31 -6.96
C ALA A 346 -9.90 -25.44 -8.17
N MET A 347 -9.59 -24.15 -7.96
CA MET A 347 -9.19 -23.23 -9.04
C MET A 347 -7.93 -23.69 -9.76
N HIS A 348 -6.92 -24.12 -8.99
CA HIS A 348 -5.69 -24.68 -9.56
C HIS A 348 -5.97 -25.98 -10.38
N HIS A 349 -6.83 -26.87 -9.86
CA HIS A 349 -7.20 -28.09 -10.57
C HIS A 349 -7.90 -27.78 -11.91
N VAL A 350 -8.88 -26.89 -11.91
CA VAL A 350 -9.61 -26.50 -13.11
C VAL A 350 -8.71 -25.81 -14.15
N ALA A 351 -7.76 -24.98 -13.70
CA ALA A 351 -6.83 -24.29 -14.59
C ALA A 351 -5.84 -25.21 -15.29
N ASN A 352 -5.47 -26.34 -14.64
CA ASN A 352 -4.41 -27.22 -15.12
C ASN A 352 -4.92 -28.55 -15.71
N ASN A 353 -6.24 -28.77 -15.76
CA ASN A 353 -6.82 -30.00 -16.32
C ASN A 353 -7.84 -29.64 -17.41
N PRO A 354 -8.00 -30.48 -18.44
CA PRO A 354 -9.07 -30.32 -19.42
C PRO A 354 -10.44 -30.29 -18.73
N PRO A 355 -11.40 -29.50 -19.22
CA PRO A 355 -12.74 -29.43 -18.64
C PRO A 355 -13.41 -30.81 -18.74
N ALA A 356 -13.76 -31.37 -17.62
CA ALA A 356 -14.47 -32.65 -17.54
C ALA A 356 -15.94 -32.47 -17.90
N ALA A 357 -16.51 -33.47 -18.57
CA ALA A 357 -17.94 -33.47 -18.88
C ALA A 357 -18.78 -33.61 -17.61
N VAL A 358 -19.87 -32.83 -17.54
CA VAL A 358 -20.85 -32.97 -16.45
C VAL A 358 -21.49 -34.37 -16.53
N PRO A 359 -21.53 -35.16 -15.44
CA PRO A 359 -22.22 -36.45 -15.41
C PRO A 359 -23.65 -36.35 -15.93
N LEU A 360 -24.10 -37.34 -16.71
CA LEU A 360 -25.40 -37.27 -17.39
C LEU A 360 -26.57 -37.06 -16.43
N HIS A 361 -26.56 -37.72 -15.28
CA HIS A 361 -27.60 -37.61 -14.25
C HIS A 361 -27.62 -36.27 -13.50
N LEU A 362 -26.57 -35.45 -13.63
CA LEU A 362 -26.51 -34.09 -13.05
C LEU A 362 -26.90 -33.01 -14.04
N ARG A 363 -27.10 -33.36 -15.32
CA ARG A 363 -27.51 -32.40 -16.32
C ARG A 363 -28.97 -32.05 -16.17
N ASP A 364 -29.37 -30.87 -16.67
CA ASP A 364 -30.78 -30.44 -16.64
C ASP A 364 -31.65 -31.48 -17.34
N ALA A 365 -32.71 -31.93 -16.67
CA ALA A 365 -33.68 -32.91 -17.15
C ALA A 365 -35.07 -32.29 -17.39
N HIS A 366 -35.23 -30.97 -17.27
CA HIS A 366 -36.52 -30.27 -17.28
C HIS A 366 -36.99 -29.84 -18.69
N TYR A 367 -36.37 -30.36 -19.75
CA TYR A 367 -36.79 -30.04 -21.14
C TYR A 367 -37.17 -31.27 -21.92
N LYS A 368 -38.02 -31.07 -22.97
CA LYS A 368 -38.51 -32.17 -23.83
C LYS A 368 -37.33 -32.79 -24.59
N GLY A 369 -37.11 -34.10 -24.39
CA GLY A 369 -36.00 -34.84 -25.03
C GLY A 369 -34.80 -35.10 -24.10
N ALA A 370 -34.76 -34.56 -22.89
CA ALA A 370 -33.66 -34.77 -21.95
C ALA A 370 -33.43 -36.26 -21.66
N ALA A 371 -34.48 -37.04 -21.47
CA ALA A 371 -34.41 -38.47 -21.25
C ALA A 371 -33.77 -39.24 -22.42
N SER A 372 -34.04 -38.85 -23.67
CA SER A 372 -33.45 -39.50 -24.87
C SER A 372 -31.95 -39.16 -25.01
N LEU A 373 -31.47 -38.13 -24.33
CA LEU A 373 -30.06 -37.74 -24.23
C LEU A 373 -29.36 -38.33 -23.01
N GLY A 374 -30.07 -39.19 -22.24
CA GLY A 374 -29.52 -39.83 -21.03
C GLY A 374 -29.46 -38.92 -19.77
N HIS A 375 -30.14 -37.78 -19.78
CA HIS A 375 -30.20 -36.87 -18.62
C HIS A 375 -31.24 -37.37 -17.60
N VAL A 376 -30.97 -38.55 -17.06
CA VAL A 376 -31.84 -39.28 -16.12
C VAL A 376 -30.98 -39.93 -15.03
N GLY A 377 -31.65 -40.37 -13.96
CA GLY A 377 -31.00 -41.20 -12.93
C GLY A 377 -30.42 -40.40 -11.76
N TYR A 378 -30.71 -39.09 -11.68
CA TYR A 378 -30.39 -38.35 -10.44
C TYR A 378 -31.20 -38.93 -9.26
N ARG A 379 -30.49 -39.31 -8.21
CA ARG A 379 -31.07 -39.80 -6.97
C ARG A 379 -31.21 -38.65 -6.02
N PHE A 380 -32.46 -38.38 -5.57
CA PHE A 380 -32.76 -37.22 -4.74
C PHE A 380 -32.46 -37.53 -3.28
N PRO A 381 -31.55 -36.80 -2.59
CA PRO A 381 -31.17 -37.09 -1.20
C PRO A 381 -32.32 -37.07 -0.20
N HIS A 382 -33.38 -36.25 -0.45
CA HIS A 382 -34.52 -36.16 0.41
C HIS A 382 -35.44 -37.41 0.39
N ASP A 383 -35.27 -38.27 -0.63
CA ASP A 383 -36.00 -39.54 -0.70
C ASP A 383 -35.34 -40.66 0.12
N ASP A 384 -34.09 -40.43 0.59
CA ASP A 384 -33.38 -41.35 1.46
C ASP A 384 -33.57 -40.96 2.94
N PRO A 385 -33.91 -41.91 3.83
CA PRO A 385 -34.10 -41.61 5.27
C PRO A 385 -32.90 -40.96 5.97
N ARG A 386 -31.71 -41.11 5.43
CA ARG A 386 -30.47 -40.48 5.94
C ARG A 386 -30.30 -39.07 5.43
N GLY A 387 -31.11 -38.58 4.44
CA GLY A 387 -30.92 -37.34 3.75
C GLY A 387 -29.67 -37.32 2.87
N TRP A 388 -29.19 -38.51 2.45
CA TRP A 388 -27.95 -38.64 1.65
C TRP A 388 -28.01 -39.89 0.75
N VAL A 389 -27.46 -39.72 -0.47
CA VAL A 389 -27.32 -40.83 -1.42
C VAL A 389 -25.91 -40.87 -1.98
N GLU A 390 -25.36 -42.04 -2.12
CA GLU A 390 -24.09 -42.22 -2.78
C GLU A 390 -24.26 -42.15 -4.29
N GLN A 391 -23.70 -41.08 -4.90
CA GLN A 391 -23.63 -40.92 -6.34
C GLN A 391 -22.43 -40.06 -6.72
N VAL A 392 -22.02 -40.07 -7.99
CA VAL A 392 -20.91 -39.28 -8.49
C VAL A 392 -21.36 -37.85 -8.77
N TYR A 393 -20.87 -36.88 -8.03
CA TYR A 393 -21.17 -35.46 -8.24
C TYR A 393 -20.15 -34.72 -9.09
N ALA A 394 -18.91 -35.21 -9.14
CA ALA A 394 -17.86 -34.67 -9.99
C ALA A 394 -16.85 -35.76 -10.34
N PRO A 395 -16.15 -35.67 -11.47
CA PRO A 395 -15.14 -36.65 -11.89
C PRO A 395 -13.79 -36.42 -11.18
N ILE A 396 -13.84 -36.25 -9.86
CA ILE A 396 -12.68 -36.06 -8.99
C ILE A 396 -12.77 -36.98 -7.77
N ALA A 397 -11.63 -37.35 -7.22
CA ALA A 397 -11.60 -38.16 -6.00
C ALA A 397 -12.16 -37.39 -4.79
N LYS A 398 -12.86 -38.09 -3.91
CA LYS A 398 -13.27 -37.53 -2.62
C LYS A 398 -12.05 -37.08 -1.82
N GLY A 399 -12.13 -35.89 -1.20
CA GLY A 399 -11.04 -35.29 -0.45
C GLY A 399 -9.92 -34.66 -1.28
N ALA A 400 -10.02 -34.69 -2.62
CA ALA A 400 -9.02 -34.06 -3.48
C ALA A 400 -9.00 -32.52 -3.36
N LEU A 401 -10.15 -31.92 -3.11
CA LEU A 401 -10.29 -30.45 -3.02
C LEU A 401 -10.54 -29.97 -1.59
N TYR A 402 -11.55 -30.51 -0.92
CA TYR A 402 -11.88 -30.14 0.44
C TYR A 402 -11.23 -31.10 1.44
N GLN A 403 -10.50 -30.56 2.40
CA GLN A 403 -9.90 -31.26 3.52
C GLN A 403 -10.17 -30.47 4.79
N SER A 404 -10.81 -31.11 5.76
CA SER A 404 -11.14 -30.51 7.04
C SER A 404 -9.89 -30.12 7.84
N ASP A 405 -9.98 -28.98 8.52
CA ASP A 405 -8.98 -28.50 9.50
C ASP A 405 -9.50 -28.66 10.94
N ALA A 406 -10.62 -29.33 11.13
CA ALA A 406 -11.26 -29.48 12.43
C ALA A 406 -10.32 -30.09 13.46
N ARG A 407 -9.98 -29.30 14.49
CA ARG A 407 -9.06 -29.68 15.57
C ARG A 407 -9.75 -29.81 16.91
N ASP A 408 -10.83 -29.07 17.12
CA ASP A 408 -11.54 -28.95 18.37
C ASP A 408 -13.02 -29.33 18.18
N ALA A 409 -13.53 -30.16 19.11
CA ALA A 409 -14.90 -30.63 19.13
C ALA A 409 -15.95 -29.50 19.18
N ALA A 410 -15.59 -28.35 19.72
CA ALA A 410 -16.48 -27.18 19.80
C ALA A 410 -16.69 -26.46 18.46
N THR A 411 -15.83 -26.70 17.45
CA THR A 411 -15.94 -26.01 16.15
C THR A 411 -17.14 -26.51 15.34
N PHE A 412 -17.71 -25.62 14.52
CA PHE A 412 -18.75 -26.02 13.59
C PHE A 412 -18.26 -27.10 12.62
N GLU A 413 -17.06 -26.95 12.09
CA GLU A 413 -16.46 -27.88 11.14
C GLU A 413 -16.35 -29.29 11.71
N LYS A 414 -15.91 -29.43 12.97
CA LYS A 414 -15.82 -30.73 13.61
C LYS A 414 -17.18 -31.38 13.83
N ARG A 415 -18.18 -30.60 14.25
CA ARG A 415 -19.56 -31.12 14.40
C ARG A 415 -20.15 -31.57 13.06
N ALA A 416 -19.85 -30.85 11.97
CA ALA A 416 -20.26 -31.22 10.62
C ALA A 416 -19.55 -32.52 10.17
N ASP A 417 -18.26 -32.66 10.42
CA ASP A 417 -17.51 -33.89 10.13
C ASP A 417 -18.11 -35.09 10.87
N ASP A 418 -18.38 -34.96 12.17
CA ASP A 418 -18.95 -36.03 13.00
C ASP A 418 -20.38 -36.41 12.55
N TYR A 419 -21.17 -35.41 12.10
CA TYR A 419 -22.47 -35.69 11.51
C TYR A 419 -22.33 -36.52 10.24
N TRP A 420 -21.49 -36.10 9.29
CA TRP A 420 -21.34 -36.76 8.02
C TRP A 420 -20.68 -38.14 8.16
N HIS A 421 -19.73 -38.32 9.07
CA HIS A 421 -19.18 -39.65 9.39
C HIS A 421 -20.28 -40.62 9.82
N ARG A 422 -21.20 -40.19 10.67
CA ARG A 422 -22.34 -41.02 11.07
C ARG A 422 -23.29 -41.35 9.93
N VAL A 423 -23.50 -40.44 9.01
CA VAL A 423 -24.43 -40.61 7.87
C VAL A 423 -23.83 -41.45 6.75
N THR A 424 -22.57 -41.28 6.43
CA THR A 424 -21.92 -41.92 5.30
C THR A 424 -21.13 -43.17 5.69
N GLY A 425 -20.70 -43.31 6.94
CA GLY A 425 -19.75 -44.31 7.41
C GLY A 425 -18.30 -44.00 7.00
N GLU A 426 -18.04 -42.86 6.36
CA GLU A 426 -16.71 -42.46 5.86
C GLU A 426 -16.06 -41.50 6.83
N GLU A 427 -14.73 -41.62 7.05
CA GLU A 427 -13.95 -40.62 7.75
C GLU A 427 -13.86 -39.36 6.89
N PRO A 428 -14.01 -38.16 7.50
CA PRO A 428 -13.84 -36.90 6.76
C PRO A 428 -12.41 -36.79 6.25
N PRO A 429 -12.23 -36.32 5.01
CA PRO A 429 -10.91 -36.08 4.47
C PRO A 429 -10.19 -35.01 5.29
N ARG A 430 -9.07 -35.34 5.92
CA ARG A 430 -8.26 -34.45 6.76
C ARG A 430 -6.95 -34.10 6.10
N LYS A 431 -6.45 -32.92 6.39
CA LYS A 431 -5.10 -32.53 6.01
C LYS A 431 -4.10 -33.46 6.69
N GLY A 432 -3.24 -34.14 5.90
CA GLY A 432 -2.15 -34.94 6.44
C GLY A 432 -1.26 -34.08 7.36
N ARG A 433 -0.83 -34.68 8.49
CA ARG A 433 0.24 -34.05 9.30
C ARG A 433 1.54 -34.20 8.49
N THR A 434 2.00 -33.10 7.88
CA THR A 434 3.37 -32.95 7.37
C THR A 434 4.27 -32.52 8.51
#